data_c5d7d7f0328db6cd9eee7026730a4006
#
_entry.id   c5d7d7f0328db6cd9eee7026730a4006
#
_cell.length_a   1.000
_cell.length_b   1.000
_cell.length_c   1.000
_cell.angle_alpha   90.00
_cell.angle_beta   90.00
_cell.angle_gamma   90.00
#
_symmetry.space_group_name_H-M   'P 1'
#
loop_
_entity.id
_entity.type
_entity.pdbx_description
1 polymer ?
#
loop_
_entity_poly.entity_id
_entity_poly.type
_entity_poly.pdbx_seq_one_letter_code
_entity_poly.pdbx_strand_id
1 'polypeptide(L)'
;MLAMSPWEIVIPTVAALGLPSWAAMYPRSQLFGATLCRTGNACALTFDDGPNPRVTAKLLTLLEKYRVPATFFVLGRYVKEHPQLAAEIRAANHAIGNHTYGHPSLLFFTRRQIRDELSRCEDALFAATGQGTTTVRPPFGFRGPQFHSAVGEMGFSKIVMWSVSAHDWKPQPAIRVTRRLLKVRTGDIVLLHDGDHHAANADRSHMLKALEYSIPRWQDSGLQFVKL
;
A
#
# COMPACT_ATOMS: atom_id res chain seq x y z
N MET A 1 31.62 -9.30 43.28
CA MET A 1 30.63 -8.87 42.29
C MET A 1 31.35 -8.01 41.26
N LEU A 2 31.63 -8.56 40.09
CA LEU A 2 32.23 -7.79 38.98
C LEU A 2 31.15 -6.86 38.42
N ALA A 3 31.39 -5.55 38.49
CA ALA A 3 30.49 -4.55 37.87
C ALA A 3 30.57 -4.72 36.35
N MET A 4 29.43 -4.97 35.70
CA MET A 4 29.34 -5.00 34.23
C MET A 4 29.81 -3.67 33.66
N SER A 5 30.55 -3.69 32.58
CA SER A 5 30.96 -2.48 31.90
C SER A 5 29.75 -1.78 31.27
N PRO A 6 29.73 -0.45 31.16
CA PRO A 6 28.62 0.27 30.53
C PRO A 6 28.28 -0.27 29.10
N TRP A 7 29.26 -0.77 28.38
CA TRP A 7 29.10 -1.31 27.03
C TRP A 7 28.40 -2.68 27.00
N GLU A 8 28.53 -3.49 28.05
CA GLU A 8 27.84 -4.79 28.17
C GLU A 8 26.32 -4.62 28.35
N ILE A 9 25.90 -3.44 28.80
CA ILE A 9 24.47 -3.08 28.96
C ILE A 9 23.96 -2.33 27.72
N VAL A 10 24.76 -1.39 27.18
CA VAL A 10 24.35 -0.51 26.07
C VAL A 10 24.15 -1.30 24.77
N ILE A 11 25.06 -2.20 24.42
CA ILE A 11 24.96 -2.97 23.16
C ILE A 11 23.71 -3.86 23.13
N PRO A 12 23.40 -4.68 24.14
CA PRO A 12 22.17 -5.47 24.16
C PRO A 12 20.89 -4.60 24.15
N THR A 13 20.91 -3.44 24.83
CA THR A 13 19.75 -2.54 24.90
C THR A 13 19.47 -1.88 23.56
N VAL A 14 20.50 -1.41 22.87
CA VAL A 14 20.38 -0.84 21.51
C VAL A 14 19.91 -1.90 20.51
N ALA A 15 20.43 -3.13 20.59
CA ALA A 15 19.96 -4.24 19.76
C ALA A 15 18.52 -4.63 20.07
N ALA A 16 18.13 -4.67 21.33
CA ALA A 16 16.77 -5.03 21.76
C ALA A 16 15.71 -4.01 21.34
N LEU A 17 16.04 -2.72 21.26
CA LEU A 17 15.13 -1.66 20.83
C LEU A 17 15.25 -1.35 19.33
N GLY A 18 16.44 -1.48 18.76
CA GLY A 18 16.73 -1.13 17.37
C GLY A 18 16.16 -2.14 16.37
N LEU A 19 16.29 -3.44 16.63
CA LEU A 19 15.79 -4.49 15.73
C LEU A 19 14.27 -4.48 15.57
N PRO A 20 13.45 -4.41 16.64
CA PRO A 20 12.01 -4.32 16.50
C PRO A 20 11.55 -3.04 15.79
N SER A 21 12.20 -1.91 16.07
CA SER A 21 11.88 -0.63 15.42
C SER A 21 12.20 -0.68 13.92
N TRP A 22 13.37 -1.19 13.55
CA TRP A 22 13.73 -1.40 12.15
C TRP A 22 12.76 -2.36 11.47
N ALA A 23 12.44 -3.49 12.09
CA ALA A 23 11.54 -4.49 11.53
C ALA A 23 10.11 -3.95 11.32
N ALA A 24 9.66 -3.06 12.20
CA ALA A 24 8.36 -2.40 12.09
C ALA A 24 8.28 -1.45 10.88
N MET A 25 9.39 -0.92 10.41
CA MET A 25 9.46 0.05 9.30
C MET A 25 9.95 -0.58 7.99
N TYR A 26 10.67 -1.71 8.04
CA TYR A 26 11.22 -2.34 6.83
C TYR A 26 10.16 -3.18 6.10
N PRO A 27 9.78 -2.84 4.84
CA PRO A 27 8.64 -3.46 4.15
C PRO A 27 8.72 -5.00 4.02
N ARG A 28 9.93 -5.56 3.88
CA ARG A 28 10.14 -6.99 3.70
C ARG A 28 10.35 -7.78 5.00
N SER A 29 10.33 -7.11 6.16
CA SER A 29 10.46 -7.81 7.45
C SER A 29 9.26 -8.72 7.68
N GLN A 30 9.51 -9.91 8.22
CA GLN A 30 8.51 -10.89 8.63
C GLN A 30 8.50 -11.10 10.16
N LEU A 31 9.21 -10.23 10.91
CA LEU A 31 9.42 -10.41 12.34
C LEU A 31 8.11 -10.47 13.14
N PHE A 32 7.13 -9.65 12.79
CA PHE A 32 5.86 -9.57 13.52
C PHE A 32 4.76 -10.45 12.90
N GLY A 33 5.02 -11.08 11.78
CA GLY A 33 4.08 -11.94 11.07
C GLY A 33 4.24 -11.89 9.55
N ALA A 34 3.58 -12.81 8.88
CA ALA A 34 3.66 -12.94 7.43
C ALA A 34 3.09 -11.71 6.70
N THR A 35 3.82 -11.25 5.69
CA THR A 35 3.38 -10.20 4.76
C THR A 35 3.69 -10.59 3.32
N LEU A 36 2.82 -10.20 2.40
CA LEU A 36 3.01 -10.43 0.97
C LEU A 36 3.81 -9.26 0.38
N CYS A 37 5.08 -9.51 0.04
CA CYS A 37 5.97 -8.50 -0.55
C CYS A 37 6.24 -8.75 -2.04
N ARG A 38 5.97 -9.95 -2.52
CA ARG A 38 6.13 -10.39 -3.90
C ARG A 38 5.00 -11.34 -4.28
N THR A 39 4.66 -11.36 -5.56
CA THR A 39 3.78 -12.37 -6.15
C THR A 39 4.61 -13.56 -6.67
N GLY A 40 3.98 -14.51 -7.33
CA GLY A 40 4.68 -15.61 -8.02
C GLY A 40 5.16 -15.20 -9.43
N ASN A 41 4.34 -15.46 -10.43
CA ASN A 41 4.72 -15.38 -11.85
C ASN A 41 4.22 -14.12 -12.59
N ALA A 42 3.63 -13.17 -11.88
CA ALA A 42 3.10 -11.93 -12.46
C ALA A 42 3.53 -10.72 -11.61
N CYS A 43 3.42 -9.52 -12.15
CA CYS A 43 3.62 -8.27 -11.44
C CYS A 43 2.29 -7.74 -10.90
N ALA A 44 2.26 -7.13 -9.73
CA ALA A 44 1.09 -6.45 -9.21
C ALA A 44 1.33 -4.95 -9.13
N LEU A 45 0.53 -4.16 -9.87
CA LEU A 45 0.48 -2.70 -9.68
C LEU A 45 -0.46 -2.40 -8.54
N THR A 46 0.01 -1.62 -7.57
CA THR A 46 -0.77 -1.24 -6.40
C THR A 46 -0.72 0.27 -6.19
N PHE A 47 -1.87 0.86 -5.86
CA PHE A 47 -2.05 2.30 -5.70
C PHE A 47 -2.60 2.61 -4.31
N ASP A 48 -1.94 3.50 -3.58
CA ASP A 48 -2.29 3.88 -2.21
C ASP A 48 -2.90 5.29 -2.15
N ASP A 49 -3.54 5.61 -1.04
CA ASP A 49 -4.06 6.94 -0.65
C ASP A 49 -5.25 7.46 -1.47
N GLY A 50 -5.80 6.68 -2.41
CA GLY A 50 -7.02 7.02 -3.14
C GLY A 50 -8.32 6.73 -2.36
N PRO A 51 -9.50 6.86 -3.01
CA PRO A 51 -9.68 7.37 -4.37
C PRO A 51 -9.49 8.89 -4.48
N ASN A 52 -9.02 9.36 -5.63
CA ASN A 52 -8.73 10.76 -5.88
C ASN A 52 -9.54 11.27 -7.08
N PRO A 53 -10.43 12.27 -6.92
CA PRO A 53 -11.32 12.73 -7.97
C PRO A 53 -10.58 13.31 -9.19
N ARG A 54 -9.33 13.75 -9.03
CA ARG A 54 -8.53 14.30 -10.11
C ARG A 54 -7.79 13.24 -10.93
N VAL A 55 -7.50 12.08 -10.32
CA VAL A 55 -6.52 11.12 -10.85
C VAL A 55 -7.13 9.74 -11.09
N THR A 56 -7.93 9.21 -10.15
CA THR A 56 -8.36 7.81 -10.18
C THR A 56 -9.10 7.44 -11.48
N ALA A 57 -10.05 8.26 -11.95
CA ALA A 57 -10.74 7.98 -13.21
C ALA A 57 -9.80 7.94 -14.42
N LYS A 58 -8.80 8.83 -14.49
CA LYS A 58 -7.78 8.83 -15.56
C LYS A 58 -6.89 7.60 -15.49
N LEU A 59 -6.57 7.17 -14.27
CA LEU A 59 -5.81 5.94 -14.03
C LEU A 59 -6.59 4.72 -14.48
N LEU A 60 -7.88 4.63 -14.17
CA LEU A 60 -8.74 3.54 -14.63
C LEU A 60 -8.79 3.46 -16.15
N THR A 61 -8.97 4.60 -16.85
CA THR A 61 -8.91 4.67 -18.31
C THR A 61 -7.55 4.19 -18.87
N LEU A 62 -6.44 4.54 -18.21
CA LEU A 62 -5.11 4.09 -18.63
C LEU A 62 -4.94 2.58 -18.44
N LEU A 63 -5.37 2.04 -17.31
CA LEU A 63 -5.29 0.61 -17.01
C LEU A 63 -6.19 -0.22 -17.94
N GLU A 64 -7.38 0.27 -18.28
CA GLU A 64 -8.28 -0.33 -19.25
C GLU A 64 -7.67 -0.37 -20.64
N LYS A 65 -7.13 0.74 -21.13
CA LYS A 65 -6.43 0.85 -22.43
C LYS A 65 -5.42 -0.26 -22.63
N TYR A 66 -4.66 -0.59 -21.58
CA TYR A 66 -3.63 -1.61 -21.61
C TYR A 66 -4.08 -2.98 -21.05
N ARG A 67 -5.33 -3.11 -20.60
CA ARG A 67 -5.88 -4.32 -19.98
C ARG A 67 -5.06 -4.81 -18.78
N VAL A 68 -4.62 -3.88 -17.94
CA VAL A 68 -3.78 -4.17 -16.77
C VAL A 68 -4.65 -4.19 -15.52
N PRO A 69 -4.82 -5.35 -14.84
CA PRO A 69 -5.47 -5.42 -13.54
C PRO A 69 -4.59 -4.78 -12.46
N ALA A 70 -5.22 -4.18 -11.46
CA ALA A 70 -4.51 -3.50 -10.38
C ALA A 70 -5.22 -3.68 -9.02
N THR A 71 -4.56 -3.26 -7.95
CA THR A 71 -5.13 -3.22 -6.59
C THR A 71 -5.00 -1.81 -6.02
N PHE A 72 -6.09 -1.28 -5.47
CA PHE A 72 -6.15 0.04 -4.88
C PHE A 72 -6.31 -0.09 -3.36
N PHE A 73 -5.35 0.40 -2.59
CA PHE A 73 -5.43 0.50 -1.13
C PHE A 73 -5.98 1.87 -0.76
N VAL A 74 -7.27 1.90 -0.47
CA VAL A 74 -8.03 3.15 -0.35
C VAL A 74 -8.15 3.62 1.09
N LEU A 75 -8.22 4.95 1.27
CA LEU A 75 -8.52 5.58 2.55
C LEU A 75 -10.04 5.68 2.73
N GLY A 76 -10.55 5.14 3.84
CA GLY A 76 -11.99 5.11 4.11
C GLY A 76 -12.66 6.48 4.09
N ARG A 77 -11.96 7.55 4.52
CA ARG A 77 -12.48 8.92 4.46
C ARG A 77 -12.70 9.39 3.02
N TYR A 78 -11.79 9.06 2.08
CA TYR A 78 -11.96 9.44 0.67
C TYR A 78 -12.98 8.56 -0.06
N VAL A 79 -13.12 7.30 0.36
CA VAL A 79 -14.25 6.46 -0.09
C VAL A 79 -15.56 7.07 0.33
N LYS A 80 -15.67 7.56 1.58
CA LYS A 80 -16.88 8.23 2.08
C LYS A 80 -17.16 9.55 1.35
N GLU A 81 -16.14 10.32 0.99
CA GLU A 81 -16.28 11.58 0.23
C GLU A 81 -16.62 11.33 -1.26
N HIS A 82 -16.09 10.25 -1.85
CA HIS A 82 -16.20 9.93 -3.27
C HIS A 82 -16.60 8.47 -3.51
N PRO A 83 -17.78 8.01 -2.99
CA PRO A 83 -18.17 6.60 -3.04
C PRO A 83 -18.30 6.05 -4.47
N GLN A 84 -18.68 6.89 -5.43
CA GLN A 84 -18.77 6.52 -6.84
C GLN A 84 -17.42 6.09 -7.42
N LEU A 85 -16.29 6.69 -7.01
CA LEU A 85 -14.96 6.29 -7.49
C LEU A 85 -14.56 4.90 -6.98
N ALA A 86 -14.90 4.56 -5.74
CA ALA A 86 -14.70 3.21 -5.22
C ALA A 86 -15.54 2.17 -5.98
N ALA A 87 -16.80 2.51 -6.31
CA ALA A 87 -17.64 1.67 -7.15
C ALA A 87 -17.08 1.51 -8.57
N GLU A 88 -16.55 2.58 -9.18
CA GLU A 88 -15.90 2.53 -10.50
C GLU A 88 -14.65 1.64 -10.51
N ILE A 89 -13.80 1.69 -9.47
CA ILE A 89 -12.64 0.78 -9.31
C ILE A 89 -13.12 -0.68 -9.35
N ARG A 90 -14.17 -1.01 -8.62
CA ARG A 90 -14.77 -2.36 -8.61
C ARG A 90 -15.36 -2.74 -9.96
N ALA A 91 -16.15 -1.85 -10.55
CA ALA A 91 -16.80 -2.08 -11.86
C ALA A 91 -15.77 -2.31 -12.98
N ALA A 92 -14.60 -1.64 -12.91
CA ALA A 92 -13.47 -1.86 -13.80
C ALA A 92 -12.67 -3.15 -13.49
N ASN A 93 -13.20 -4.02 -12.61
CA ASN A 93 -12.60 -5.32 -12.25
C ASN A 93 -11.20 -5.23 -11.57
N HIS A 94 -10.91 -4.11 -10.90
CA HIS A 94 -9.74 -3.99 -10.04
C HIS A 94 -10.05 -4.48 -8.63
N ALA A 95 -9.01 -4.86 -7.87
CA ALA A 95 -9.14 -5.18 -6.46
C ALA A 95 -9.07 -3.91 -5.61
N ILE A 96 -9.78 -3.91 -4.48
CA ILE A 96 -9.67 -2.88 -3.46
C ILE A 96 -9.14 -3.53 -2.17
N GLY A 97 -8.21 -2.86 -1.51
CA GLY A 97 -7.70 -3.19 -0.19
C GLY A 97 -7.88 -2.02 0.79
N ASN A 98 -7.85 -2.34 2.07
CA ASN A 98 -7.98 -1.38 3.16
C ASN A 98 -6.64 -0.68 3.44
N HIS A 99 -6.65 0.67 3.45
CA HIS A 99 -5.48 1.49 3.83
C HIS A 99 -5.74 2.35 5.06
N THR A 100 -6.60 1.88 5.98
CA THR A 100 -7.16 2.59 7.13
C THR A 100 -8.18 3.67 6.74
N TYR A 101 -8.82 4.26 7.72
CA TYR A 101 -9.75 5.36 7.47
C TYR A 101 -9.03 6.69 7.25
N GLY A 102 -8.08 7.02 8.15
CA GLY A 102 -7.46 8.35 8.24
C GLY A 102 -5.97 8.42 7.90
N HIS A 103 -5.31 7.28 7.60
CA HIS A 103 -3.86 7.19 7.37
C HIS A 103 -2.97 7.58 8.56
N PRO A 104 -3.26 7.15 9.81
CA PRO A 104 -2.39 7.44 10.94
C PRO A 104 -1.12 6.58 10.93
N SER A 105 -0.08 7.03 11.64
CA SER A 105 1.04 6.15 11.98
C SER A 105 0.60 5.13 13.04
N LEU A 106 0.48 3.86 12.64
CA LEU A 106 -0.04 2.79 13.49
C LEU A 106 0.95 2.29 14.56
N LEU A 107 2.21 2.73 14.51
CA LEU A 107 3.26 2.30 15.46
C LEU A 107 2.91 2.60 16.92
N PHE A 108 2.19 3.70 17.15
CA PHE A 108 1.83 4.17 18.50
C PHE A 108 0.37 3.88 18.85
N PHE A 109 -0.36 3.17 17.99
CA PHE A 109 -1.76 2.85 18.21
C PHE A 109 -1.91 1.55 19.00
N THR A 110 -2.88 1.55 19.91
CA THR A 110 -3.35 0.31 20.54
C THR A 110 -4.09 -0.56 19.51
N ARG A 111 -4.16 -1.86 19.78
CA ARG A 111 -4.93 -2.79 18.94
C ARG A 111 -6.38 -2.33 18.69
N ARG A 112 -7.04 -1.78 19.70
CA ARG A 112 -8.40 -1.23 19.57
C ARG A 112 -8.44 -0.07 18.57
N GLN A 113 -7.55 0.90 18.70
CA GLN A 113 -7.48 2.04 17.77
C GLN A 113 -7.20 1.60 16.33
N ILE A 114 -6.33 0.58 16.15
CA ILE A 114 -6.06 0.02 14.82
C ILE A 114 -7.33 -0.62 14.25
N ARG A 115 -8.05 -1.42 15.03
CA ARG A 115 -9.32 -2.01 14.61
C ARG A 115 -10.35 -0.95 14.24
N ASP A 116 -10.46 0.12 15.03
CA ASP A 116 -11.39 1.23 14.76
C ASP A 116 -11.07 1.91 13.40
N GLU A 117 -9.80 2.13 13.09
CA GLU A 117 -9.36 2.68 11.80
C GLU A 117 -9.69 1.73 10.63
N LEU A 118 -9.43 0.44 10.78
CA LEU A 118 -9.71 -0.56 9.75
C LEU A 118 -11.22 -0.75 9.56
N SER A 119 -11.99 -0.86 10.65
CA SER A 119 -13.44 -1.05 10.59
C SER A 119 -14.14 0.13 9.91
N ARG A 120 -13.79 1.37 10.25
CA ARG A 120 -14.35 2.56 9.61
C ARG A 120 -14.06 2.60 8.10
N CYS A 121 -12.93 2.08 7.66
CA CYS A 121 -12.62 1.94 6.24
C CYS A 121 -13.51 0.87 5.59
N GLU A 122 -13.66 -0.31 6.22
CA GLU A 122 -14.57 -1.36 5.73
C GLU A 122 -16.02 -0.89 5.65
N ASP A 123 -16.50 -0.14 6.67
CA ASP A 123 -17.85 0.41 6.67
C ASP A 123 -18.08 1.36 5.47
N ALA A 124 -17.10 2.23 5.20
CA ALA A 124 -17.15 3.13 4.04
C ALA A 124 -17.12 2.36 2.70
N LEU A 125 -16.28 1.33 2.61
CA LEU A 125 -16.19 0.46 1.43
C LEU A 125 -17.49 -0.33 1.20
N PHE A 126 -18.05 -0.90 2.26
CA PHE A 126 -19.29 -1.66 2.16
C PHE A 126 -20.46 -0.74 1.74
N ALA A 127 -20.54 0.45 2.31
CA ALA A 127 -21.56 1.44 1.93
C ALA A 127 -21.44 1.88 0.45
N ALA A 128 -20.20 1.99 -0.07
CA ALA A 128 -19.97 2.45 -1.44
C ALA A 128 -20.09 1.34 -2.49
N THR A 129 -19.76 0.08 -2.15
CA THR A 129 -19.59 -1.00 -3.13
C THR A 129 -20.42 -2.25 -2.84
N GLY A 130 -21.10 -2.32 -1.69
CA GLY A 130 -21.80 -3.53 -1.22
C GLY A 130 -20.88 -4.65 -0.77
N GLN A 131 -19.56 -4.43 -0.73
CA GLN A 131 -18.56 -5.45 -0.41
C GLN A 131 -17.42 -4.86 0.43
N GLY A 132 -16.96 -5.63 1.40
CA GLY A 132 -15.70 -5.36 2.11
C GLY A 132 -14.48 -5.85 1.34
N THR A 133 -13.32 -5.87 2.04
CA THR A 133 -12.07 -6.40 1.49
C THR A 133 -11.41 -7.39 2.44
N THR A 134 -10.55 -8.24 1.90
CA THR A 134 -9.76 -9.20 2.67
C THR A 134 -8.28 -8.86 2.71
N THR A 135 -7.88 -7.77 2.05
CA THR A 135 -6.49 -7.34 1.98
C THR A 135 -6.30 -5.99 2.65
N VAL A 136 -5.17 -5.82 3.33
CA VAL A 136 -4.84 -4.59 4.04
C VAL A 136 -3.39 -4.19 3.79
N ARG A 137 -3.14 -2.88 3.71
CA ARG A 137 -1.79 -2.30 3.71
C ARG A 137 -1.70 -1.24 4.81
N PRO A 138 -0.72 -1.35 5.74
CA PRO A 138 -0.57 -0.33 6.77
C PRO A 138 -0.01 0.98 6.18
N PRO A 139 -0.48 2.15 6.63
CA PRO A 139 0.11 3.45 6.31
C PRO A 139 1.63 3.48 6.51
N PHE A 140 2.34 4.11 5.58
CA PHE A 140 3.82 4.19 5.56
C PHE A 140 4.53 2.81 5.50
N GLY A 141 3.79 1.71 5.44
CA GLY A 141 4.31 0.36 5.65
C GLY A 141 4.66 0.05 7.11
N PHE A 142 4.29 0.90 8.04
CA PHE A 142 4.61 0.77 9.46
C PHE A 142 3.66 -0.20 10.14
N ARG A 143 4.23 -1.21 10.77
CA ARG A 143 3.48 -2.27 11.43
C ARG A 143 4.24 -2.84 12.61
N GLY A 144 3.50 -3.30 13.60
CA GLY A 144 4.04 -3.95 14.79
C GLY A 144 3.12 -5.10 15.22
N PRO A 145 3.39 -5.73 16.35
CA PRO A 145 2.59 -6.87 16.84
C PRO A 145 1.11 -6.51 17.03
N GLN A 146 0.81 -5.26 17.45
CA GLN A 146 -0.57 -4.78 17.62
C GLN A 146 -1.34 -4.75 16.29
N PHE A 147 -0.67 -4.36 15.19
CA PHE A 147 -1.26 -4.35 13.86
C PHE A 147 -1.56 -5.77 13.38
N HIS A 148 -0.59 -6.68 13.49
CA HIS A 148 -0.78 -8.09 13.10
C HIS A 148 -1.91 -8.76 13.87
N SER A 149 -2.01 -8.51 15.19
CA SER A 149 -3.11 -9.02 16.02
C SER A 149 -4.46 -8.46 15.58
N ALA A 150 -4.58 -7.15 15.36
CA ALA A 150 -5.82 -6.50 14.92
C ALA A 150 -6.30 -7.04 13.56
N VAL A 151 -5.38 -7.18 12.61
CA VAL A 151 -5.64 -7.71 11.26
C VAL A 151 -6.15 -9.16 11.32
N GLY A 152 -5.52 -10.00 12.14
CA GLY A 152 -5.95 -11.40 12.34
C GLY A 152 -7.33 -11.51 12.98
N GLU A 153 -7.61 -10.71 14.02
CA GLU A 153 -8.93 -10.68 14.69
C GLU A 153 -10.06 -10.21 13.77
N MET A 154 -9.76 -9.33 12.80
CA MET A 154 -10.74 -8.85 11.82
C MET A 154 -10.89 -9.76 10.59
N GLY A 155 -10.13 -10.85 10.50
CA GLY A 155 -10.25 -11.84 9.43
C GLY A 155 -9.63 -11.38 8.09
N PHE A 156 -8.76 -10.38 8.06
CA PHE A 156 -8.01 -10.07 6.84
C PHE A 156 -7.07 -11.22 6.49
N SER A 157 -7.10 -11.64 5.23
CA SER A 157 -6.31 -12.78 4.75
C SER A 157 -4.89 -12.41 4.33
N LYS A 158 -4.64 -11.14 3.99
CA LYS A 158 -3.35 -10.68 3.46
C LYS A 158 -2.97 -9.30 3.98
N ILE A 159 -1.75 -9.20 4.53
CA ILE A 159 -1.07 -7.92 4.74
C ILE A 159 -0.14 -7.73 3.54
N VAL A 160 -0.43 -6.74 2.70
CA VAL A 160 0.30 -6.51 1.45
C VAL A 160 1.31 -5.40 1.62
N MET A 161 2.55 -5.71 1.32
CA MET A 161 3.66 -4.76 1.26
C MET A 161 4.10 -4.57 -0.20
N TRP A 162 5.36 -4.24 -0.44
CA TRP A 162 5.91 -4.04 -1.78
C TRP A 162 7.36 -4.50 -1.89
N SER A 163 7.79 -4.80 -3.10
CA SER A 163 9.19 -5.08 -3.44
C SER A 163 9.84 -3.90 -4.17
N VAL A 164 9.04 -3.10 -4.90
CA VAL A 164 9.50 -1.91 -5.63
C VAL A 164 8.64 -0.72 -5.23
N SER A 165 9.26 0.40 -4.89
CA SER A 165 8.59 1.69 -4.69
C SER A 165 8.95 2.66 -5.82
N ALA A 166 7.94 3.26 -6.42
CA ALA A 166 8.11 4.28 -7.44
C ALA A 166 8.53 5.65 -6.86
N HIS A 167 8.38 5.84 -5.53
CA HIS A 167 8.65 7.10 -4.83
C HIS A 167 7.88 8.29 -5.41
N ASP A 168 6.65 8.05 -5.86
CA ASP A 168 5.79 9.00 -6.57
C ASP A 168 4.88 9.82 -5.66
N TRP A 169 4.93 9.60 -4.33
CA TRP A 169 4.15 10.40 -3.35
C TRP A 169 4.56 11.87 -3.29
N LYS A 170 5.77 12.21 -3.76
CA LYS A 170 6.24 13.60 -3.85
C LYS A 170 6.18 14.10 -5.29
N PRO A 171 5.78 15.36 -5.52
CA PRO A 171 5.90 15.97 -6.83
C PRO A 171 7.33 15.89 -7.35
N GLN A 172 7.50 15.36 -8.55
CA GLN A 172 8.80 15.19 -9.21
C GLN A 172 8.62 15.01 -10.73
N PRO A 173 9.69 15.18 -11.53
CA PRO A 173 9.63 14.89 -12.96
C PRO A 173 9.27 13.41 -13.22
N ALA A 174 8.36 13.14 -14.14
CA ALA A 174 7.91 11.78 -14.49
C ALA A 174 9.07 10.83 -14.82
N ILE A 175 10.12 11.33 -15.44
CA ILE A 175 11.31 10.54 -15.79
C ILE A 175 11.98 9.89 -14.56
N ARG A 176 11.91 10.50 -13.38
CA ARG A 176 12.46 9.91 -12.15
C ARG A 176 11.63 8.72 -11.69
N VAL A 177 10.32 8.81 -11.80
CA VAL A 177 9.38 7.70 -11.54
C VAL A 177 9.61 6.61 -12.55
N THR A 178 9.62 6.94 -13.85
CA THR A 178 9.88 6.00 -14.95
C THR A 178 11.16 5.20 -14.75
N ARG A 179 12.28 5.85 -14.39
CA ARG A 179 13.55 5.14 -14.15
C ARG A 179 13.49 4.08 -13.05
N ARG A 180 12.61 4.26 -12.05
CA ARG A 180 12.38 3.25 -11.01
C ARG A 180 11.48 2.14 -11.52
N LEU A 181 10.43 2.50 -12.26
CA LEU A 181 9.48 1.56 -12.86
C LEU A 181 10.15 0.64 -13.89
N LEU A 182 11.12 1.10 -14.65
CA LEU A 182 11.88 0.25 -15.61
C LEU A 182 12.71 -0.86 -14.93
N LYS A 183 12.84 -0.85 -13.59
CA LYS A 183 13.50 -1.92 -12.83
C LYS A 183 12.54 -3.02 -12.38
N VAL A 184 11.24 -2.86 -12.61
CA VAL A 184 10.19 -3.82 -12.24
C VAL A 184 10.40 -5.13 -13.02
N ARG A 185 10.19 -6.25 -12.33
CA ARG A 185 10.36 -7.61 -12.84
C ARG A 185 9.17 -8.48 -12.46
N THR A 186 9.07 -9.63 -13.07
CA THR A 186 8.11 -10.67 -12.69
C THR A 186 8.18 -10.96 -11.20
N GLY A 187 7.01 -11.05 -10.56
CA GLY A 187 6.87 -11.27 -9.13
C GLY A 187 6.96 -10.01 -8.29
N ASP A 188 7.20 -8.83 -8.86
CA ASP A 188 7.21 -7.60 -8.06
C ASP A 188 5.80 -7.11 -7.71
N ILE A 189 5.67 -6.58 -6.49
CA ILE A 189 4.56 -5.73 -6.06
C ILE A 189 5.07 -4.30 -6.09
N VAL A 190 4.46 -3.47 -6.94
CA VAL A 190 4.88 -2.09 -7.17
C VAL A 190 4.00 -1.15 -6.35
N LEU A 191 4.62 -0.37 -5.48
CA LEU A 191 3.97 0.70 -4.72
C LEU A 191 3.95 1.98 -5.54
N LEU A 192 2.76 2.46 -5.81
CA LEU A 192 2.40 3.72 -6.44
C LEU A 192 1.32 4.43 -5.60
N HIS A 193 0.98 5.67 -5.94
CA HIS A 193 -0.06 6.44 -5.25
C HIS A 193 -0.96 7.14 -6.28
N ASP A 194 -2.25 6.85 -6.24
CA ASP A 194 -3.26 7.63 -6.98
C ASP A 194 -3.79 8.79 -6.14
N GLY A 195 -3.64 8.72 -4.80
CA GLY A 195 -4.05 9.75 -3.85
C GLY A 195 -2.89 10.40 -3.08
N ASP A 196 -3.29 11.09 -2.02
CA ASP A 196 -2.41 11.72 -1.03
C ASP A 196 -3.16 11.85 0.30
N HIS A 197 -2.56 11.34 1.37
CA HIS A 197 -3.22 11.36 2.67
C HIS A 197 -3.34 12.76 3.30
N HIS A 198 -2.83 13.80 2.69
CA HIS A 198 -3.03 15.20 3.12
C HIS A 198 -4.03 15.95 2.25
N ALA A 199 -4.20 15.54 0.97
CA ALA A 199 -5.02 16.26 0.01
C ALA A 199 -5.80 15.31 -0.93
N ALA A 200 -7.12 15.31 -0.84
CA ALA A 200 -8.00 14.43 -1.62
C ALA A 200 -7.83 14.58 -3.15
N ASN A 201 -7.40 15.76 -3.64
CA ASN A 201 -7.27 16.08 -5.05
C ASN A 201 -5.82 16.33 -5.50
N ALA A 202 -4.84 15.70 -4.84
CA ALA A 202 -3.43 15.85 -5.17
C ALA A 202 -3.12 15.55 -6.63
N ASP A 203 -2.17 16.28 -7.20
CA ASP A 203 -1.70 16.03 -8.56
C ASP A 203 -0.72 14.86 -8.61
N ARG A 204 -1.10 13.78 -9.31
CA ARG A 204 -0.27 12.60 -9.59
C ARG A 204 -0.02 12.43 -11.11
N SER A 205 -0.09 13.51 -11.87
CA SER A 205 0.12 13.49 -13.33
C SER A 205 1.50 12.91 -13.71
N HIS A 206 2.51 13.10 -12.89
CA HIS A 206 3.84 12.51 -13.09
C HIS A 206 3.83 10.97 -13.00
N MET A 207 2.99 10.40 -12.14
CA MET A 207 2.79 8.95 -12.03
C MET A 207 2.05 8.42 -13.26
N LEU A 208 0.95 9.07 -13.69
CA LEU A 208 0.21 8.69 -14.89
C LEU A 208 1.12 8.68 -16.14
N LYS A 209 1.91 9.74 -16.35
CA LYS A 209 2.89 9.84 -17.46
C LYS A 209 3.95 8.73 -17.39
N ALA A 210 4.41 8.39 -16.19
CA ALA A 210 5.39 7.32 -16.01
C ALA A 210 4.79 5.94 -16.33
N LEU A 211 3.53 5.68 -15.96
CA LEU A 211 2.83 4.44 -16.29
C LEU A 211 2.52 4.34 -17.79
N GLU A 212 2.04 5.41 -18.41
CA GLU A 212 1.77 5.44 -19.86
C GLU A 212 3.03 5.09 -20.68
N TYR A 213 4.21 5.48 -20.21
CA TYR A 213 5.48 5.13 -20.82
C TYR A 213 5.89 3.67 -20.50
N SER A 214 5.66 3.21 -19.26
CA SER A 214 6.23 1.96 -18.76
C SER A 214 5.40 0.73 -19.10
N ILE A 215 4.06 0.82 -19.08
CA ILE A 215 3.16 -0.33 -19.27
C ILE A 215 3.40 -1.02 -20.62
N PRO A 216 3.39 -0.34 -21.78
CA PRO A 216 3.61 -1.02 -23.05
C PRO A 216 4.97 -1.72 -23.10
N ARG A 217 6.03 -1.11 -22.54
CA ARG A 217 7.37 -1.72 -22.50
C ARG A 217 7.44 -2.98 -21.64
N TRP A 218 6.69 -3.00 -20.54
CA TRP A 218 6.55 -4.19 -19.71
C TRP A 218 5.82 -5.31 -20.45
N GLN A 219 4.75 -4.98 -21.18
CA GLN A 219 4.00 -5.93 -21.99
C GLN A 219 4.86 -6.49 -23.15
N ASP A 220 5.62 -5.63 -23.83
CA ASP A 220 6.57 -6.02 -24.88
C ASP A 220 7.68 -6.95 -24.34
N SER A 221 8.06 -6.79 -23.06
CA SER A 221 9.00 -7.69 -22.38
C SER A 221 8.36 -8.97 -21.82
N GLY A 222 7.08 -9.20 -22.06
CA GLY A 222 6.34 -10.38 -21.59
C GLY A 222 5.89 -10.34 -20.15
N LEU A 223 5.95 -9.16 -19.48
CA LEU A 223 5.52 -9.03 -18.09
C LEU A 223 4.00 -9.19 -17.99
N GLN A 224 3.55 -10.14 -17.17
CA GLN A 224 2.14 -10.36 -16.86
C GLN A 224 1.73 -9.61 -15.61
N PHE A 225 0.44 -9.22 -15.53
CA PHE A 225 -0.10 -8.47 -14.41
C PHE A 225 -1.20 -9.22 -13.68
N VAL A 226 -1.30 -9.00 -12.36
CA VAL A 226 -2.29 -9.61 -11.48
C VAL A 226 -2.80 -8.59 -10.44
N LYS A 227 -4.05 -8.70 -10.05
CA LYS A 227 -4.59 -8.06 -8.84
C LYS A 227 -4.41 -8.98 -7.63
N LEU A 228 -4.30 -8.43 -6.42
CA LEU A 228 -4.01 -9.14 -5.17
C LEU A 228 -5.29 -9.46 -4.39
#